data_626b577f7707dd53975890d0e544c093
#
_entry.id   626b577f7707dd53975890d0e544c093
#
_cell.length_a   1.000
_cell.length_b   1.000
_cell.length_c   1.000
_cell.angle_alpha   90.00
_cell.angle_beta   90.00
_cell.angle_gamma   90.00
#
_symmetry.space_group_name_H-M   'P 1'
#
loop_
_entity.id
_entity.type
_entity.pdbx_description
1 polymer ?
#
loop_
_entity_poly.entity_id
_entity_poly.type
_entity_poly.pdbx_seq_one_letter_code
_entity_poly.pdbx_strand_id
1 'polypeptide(L)'
;RSSDLGQGFAITCDVGNREDVKKVVKATVEKYGTVDVVVNNAQSLPGSAKVEDTTYEQMLTAWQSGTIGSLNMMQECFPYMKDQNEGRIINFASATGMFGYAGQLAYGCNKESIRGLTKIAAKEWAQYNIIVNCVLPGAESPAAKVWAEKFPEKYKEIMEAQPMKRFGDGEDDIGRVIAFLAGPDSKYYTGQCLLVDGGYSIAP
;
A
#
# COMPACT_ATOMS: atom_id res chain seq x y z
N ARG A 1 8.70 15.67 -14.29
CA ARG A 1 7.98 14.59 -15.05
C ARG A 1 6.44 14.68 -14.96
N SER A 2 5.90 15.81 -14.50
CA SER A 2 4.43 15.97 -14.43
C SER A 2 3.75 16.12 -15.81
N SER A 3 4.49 16.48 -16.86
CA SER A 3 3.95 16.61 -18.22
C SER A 3 3.61 15.27 -18.88
N ASP A 4 4.26 14.18 -18.45
CA ASP A 4 4.10 12.86 -19.06
C ASP A 4 3.00 12.03 -18.35
N LEU A 5 2.47 12.52 -17.22
CA LEU A 5 1.53 11.83 -16.34
C LEU A 5 0.11 12.43 -16.37
N GLY A 6 -0.22 13.24 -17.38
CA GLY A 6 -1.51 13.91 -17.46
C GLY A 6 -1.62 15.12 -16.51
N GLN A 7 -2.85 15.48 -16.12
CA GLN A 7 -3.11 16.63 -15.25
C GLN A 7 -3.11 16.20 -13.77
N GLY A 8 -2.02 16.47 -13.07
CA GLY A 8 -1.89 16.21 -11.63
C GLY A 8 -1.98 17.49 -10.79
N PHE A 9 -2.25 17.35 -9.51
CA PHE A 9 -2.03 18.34 -8.47
C PHE A 9 -1.63 17.65 -7.16
N ALA A 10 -0.98 18.39 -6.25
CA ALA A 10 -0.52 17.88 -4.99
C ALA A 10 -1.20 18.61 -3.84
N ILE A 11 -1.60 17.85 -2.81
CA ILE A 11 -2.16 18.37 -1.56
C ILE A 11 -1.43 17.70 -0.40
N THR A 12 -1.00 18.50 0.58
CA THR A 12 -0.47 17.97 1.84
C THR A 12 -1.60 17.32 2.63
N CYS A 13 -1.38 16.07 3.06
CA CYS A 13 -2.37 15.29 3.80
C CYS A 13 -1.69 14.37 4.81
N ASP A 14 -2.11 14.43 6.06
CA ASP A 14 -1.91 13.33 6.99
C ASP A 14 -3.08 12.35 6.83
N VAL A 15 -2.81 11.17 6.27
CA VAL A 15 -3.86 10.15 6.06
C VAL A 15 -4.46 9.62 7.36
N GLY A 16 -3.74 9.71 8.48
CA GLY A 16 -4.24 9.41 9.83
C GLY A 16 -5.24 10.45 10.33
N ASN A 17 -5.28 11.64 9.73
CA ASN A 17 -6.22 12.70 10.05
C ASN A 17 -7.39 12.69 9.05
N ARG A 18 -8.57 12.28 9.53
CA ARG A 18 -9.75 12.16 8.67
C ARG A 18 -10.17 13.47 7.99
N GLU A 19 -9.98 14.62 8.66
CA GLU A 19 -10.35 15.93 8.08
C GLU A 19 -9.41 16.31 6.93
N ASP A 20 -8.14 15.93 6.98
CA ASP A 20 -7.23 16.13 5.85
C ASP A 20 -7.60 15.21 4.67
N VAL A 21 -7.97 13.98 4.94
CA VAL A 21 -8.46 13.04 3.91
C VAL A 21 -9.72 13.59 3.24
N LYS A 22 -10.69 14.10 3.99
CA LYS A 22 -11.89 14.76 3.43
C LYS A 22 -11.52 15.93 2.49
N LYS A 23 -10.56 16.76 2.88
CA LYS A 23 -10.08 17.87 2.02
C LYS A 23 -9.51 17.37 0.70
N VAL A 24 -8.68 16.32 0.74
CA VAL A 24 -8.07 15.73 -0.46
C VAL A 24 -9.14 15.14 -1.38
N VAL A 25 -10.05 14.34 -0.85
CA VAL A 25 -11.12 13.72 -1.63
C VAL A 25 -12.02 14.80 -2.24
N LYS A 26 -12.44 15.78 -1.45
CA LYS A 26 -13.26 16.91 -1.92
C LYS A 26 -12.56 17.66 -3.06
N ALA A 27 -11.29 18.03 -2.91
CA ALA A 27 -10.55 18.74 -3.94
C ALA A 27 -10.36 17.90 -5.21
N THR A 28 -10.23 16.58 -5.08
CA THR A 28 -10.17 15.65 -6.21
C THR A 28 -11.49 15.64 -6.98
N VAL A 29 -12.61 15.51 -6.27
CA VAL A 29 -13.94 15.52 -6.87
C VAL A 29 -14.27 16.88 -7.50
N GLU A 30 -13.94 17.99 -6.87
CA GLU A 30 -14.11 19.33 -7.43
C GLU A 30 -13.34 19.51 -8.74
N LYS A 31 -12.17 18.88 -8.86
CA LYS A 31 -11.33 19.01 -10.05
C LYS A 31 -11.67 18.03 -11.16
N TYR A 32 -12.01 16.79 -10.82
CA TYR A 32 -12.15 15.69 -11.79
C TYR A 32 -13.57 15.09 -11.86
N GLY A 33 -14.47 15.54 -10.99
CA GLY A 33 -15.87 15.09 -10.96
C GLY A 33 -16.12 13.85 -10.09
N THR A 34 -15.11 12.99 -9.91
CA THR A 34 -15.24 11.74 -9.14
C THR A 34 -13.88 11.23 -8.65
N VAL A 35 -13.88 10.06 -8.01
CA VAL A 35 -12.69 9.27 -7.67
C VAL A 35 -12.87 7.86 -8.23
N ASP A 36 -12.08 7.48 -9.22
CA ASP A 36 -12.13 6.16 -9.86
C ASP A 36 -11.17 5.17 -9.20
N VAL A 37 -9.99 5.64 -8.80
CA VAL A 37 -8.92 4.80 -8.24
C VAL A 37 -8.33 5.43 -6.98
N VAL A 38 -8.16 4.61 -5.94
CA VAL A 38 -7.42 4.97 -4.73
C VAL A 38 -6.22 4.05 -4.58
N VAL A 39 -5.04 4.63 -4.38
CA VAL A 39 -3.80 3.91 -4.07
C VAL A 39 -3.34 4.31 -2.67
N ASN A 40 -3.54 3.44 -1.69
CA ASN A 40 -3.15 3.65 -0.29
C ASN A 40 -1.71 3.21 -0.07
N ASN A 41 -0.76 4.09 -0.41
CA ASN A 41 0.67 3.85 -0.29
C ASN A 41 1.33 4.57 0.90
N ALA A 42 0.73 5.63 1.43
CA ALA A 42 1.28 6.42 2.53
C ALA A 42 1.48 5.57 3.79
N GLN A 43 2.67 5.65 4.41
CA GLN A 43 3.01 4.89 5.60
C GLN A 43 4.14 5.56 6.37
N SER A 44 3.97 5.76 7.67
CA SER A 44 5.04 6.11 8.60
C SER A 44 5.76 4.86 9.09
N LEU A 45 7.09 4.90 9.18
CA LEU A 45 7.89 3.80 9.69
C LEU A 45 8.05 3.94 11.21
N PRO A 46 7.57 2.97 12.01
CA PRO A 46 7.62 3.07 13.48
C PRO A 46 9.00 2.75 14.07
N GLY A 47 9.99 2.43 13.22
CA GLY A 47 11.27 1.88 13.66
C GLY A 47 11.21 0.37 13.92
N SER A 48 12.37 -0.23 14.24
CA SER A 48 12.53 -1.65 14.54
C SER A 48 12.79 -1.83 16.02
N ALA A 49 12.11 -2.82 16.64
CA ALA A 49 12.32 -3.21 18.02
C ALA A 49 11.96 -4.69 18.20
N LYS A 50 12.55 -5.37 19.19
CA LYS A 50 12.09 -6.69 19.60
C LYS A 50 10.69 -6.59 20.21
N VAL A 51 10.00 -7.71 20.32
CA VAL A 51 8.62 -7.74 20.87
C VAL A 51 8.55 -7.12 22.26
N GLU A 52 9.49 -7.49 23.14
CA GLU A 52 9.59 -7.01 24.52
C GLU A 52 9.92 -5.51 24.64
N ASP A 53 10.55 -4.92 23.62
CA ASP A 53 10.98 -3.53 23.58
C ASP A 53 10.04 -2.64 22.73
N THR A 54 9.07 -3.22 22.04
CA THR A 54 8.17 -2.47 21.17
C THR A 54 7.24 -1.58 22.01
N THR A 55 7.28 -0.28 21.76
CA THR A 55 6.48 0.68 22.51
C THR A 55 5.06 0.83 21.95
N TYR A 56 4.15 1.28 22.81
CA TYR A 56 2.79 1.62 22.39
C TYR A 56 2.75 2.72 21.31
N GLU A 57 3.66 3.69 21.40
CA GLU A 57 3.80 4.76 20.40
C GLU A 57 4.21 4.23 19.02
N GLN A 58 5.11 3.26 18.96
CA GLN A 58 5.45 2.58 17.69
C GLN A 58 4.23 1.88 17.08
N MET A 59 3.44 1.20 17.91
CA MET A 59 2.20 0.57 17.45
C MET A 59 1.21 1.60 16.91
N LEU A 60 0.98 2.70 17.62
CA LEU A 60 0.08 3.77 17.17
C LEU A 60 0.57 4.44 15.88
N THR A 61 1.85 4.75 15.77
CA THR A 61 2.44 5.38 14.57
C THR A 61 2.20 4.52 13.33
N ALA A 62 2.47 3.21 13.43
CA ALA A 62 2.23 2.29 12.33
C ALA A 62 0.74 2.20 11.98
N TRP A 63 -0.10 2.05 13.01
CA TRP A 63 -1.54 1.86 12.85
C TRP A 63 -2.23 3.09 12.26
N GLN A 64 -1.88 4.27 12.74
CA GLN A 64 -2.52 5.51 12.35
C GLN A 64 -2.27 5.87 10.89
N SER A 65 -1.01 5.75 10.43
CA SER A 65 -0.67 6.04 9.04
C SER A 65 -1.04 4.89 8.07
N GLY A 66 -1.04 3.65 8.52
CA GLY A 66 -1.33 2.48 7.70
C GLY A 66 -2.81 2.10 7.69
N THR A 67 -3.25 1.37 8.70
CA THR A 67 -4.62 0.82 8.75
C THR A 67 -5.68 1.93 8.79
N ILE A 68 -5.54 2.90 9.71
CA ILE A 68 -6.51 3.99 9.85
C ILE A 68 -6.45 4.91 8.64
N GLY A 69 -5.24 5.23 8.14
CA GLY A 69 -5.09 6.04 6.93
C GLY A 69 -5.74 5.40 5.71
N SER A 70 -5.52 4.11 5.49
CA SER A 70 -6.19 3.37 4.42
C SER A 70 -7.70 3.35 4.58
N LEU A 71 -8.21 3.10 5.80
CA LEU A 71 -9.63 3.10 6.09
C LEU A 71 -10.27 4.48 5.85
N ASN A 72 -9.63 5.57 6.30
CA ASN A 72 -10.11 6.92 6.07
C ASN A 72 -10.28 7.21 4.56
N MET A 73 -9.24 6.94 3.77
CA MET A 73 -9.30 7.13 2.31
C MET A 73 -10.40 6.28 1.67
N MET A 74 -10.50 5.01 2.04
CA MET A 74 -11.51 4.10 1.53
C MET A 74 -12.92 4.58 1.84
N GLN A 75 -13.19 5.01 3.09
CA GLN A 75 -14.50 5.47 3.52
C GLN A 75 -14.91 6.79 2.86
N GLU A 76 -13.98 7.74 2.72
CA GLU A 76 -14.28 9.03 2.10
C GLU A 76 -14.46 8.92 0.57
N CYS A 77 -13.82 7.95 -0.10
CA CYS A 77 -14.00 7.72 -1.53
C CYS A 77 -15.20 6.82 -1.85
N PHE A 78 -15.64 5.99 -0.91
CA PHE A 78 -16.72 5.01 -1.11
C PHE A 78 -18.02 5.59 -1.66
N PRO A 79 -18.56 6.74 -1.18
CA PRO A 79 -19.81 7.28 -1.73
C PRO A 79 -19.74 7.54 -3.24
N TYR A 80 -18.65 8.13 -3.71
CA TYR A 80 -18.45 8.45 -5.12
C TYR A 80 -18.33 7.19 -5.98
N MET A 81 -17.54 6.21 -5.53
CA MET A 81 -17.39 4.92 -6.21
C MET A 81 -18.70 4.14 -6.24
N LYS A 82 -19.49 4.19 -5.16
CA LYS A 82 -20.79 3.54 -5.09
C LYS A 82 -21.80 4.19 -6.04
N ASP A 83 -21.87 5.52 -6.07
CA ASP A 83 -22.82 6.26 -6.90
C ASP A 83 -22.58 6.04 -8.40
N GLN A 84 -21.30 5.91 -8.82
CA GLN A 84 -20.96 5.57 -10.21
C GLN A 84 -20.97 4.06 -10.48
N ASN A 85 -21.18 3.23 -9.44
CA ASN A 85 -21.16 1.75 -9.53
C ASN A 85 -19.85 1.22 -10.13
N GLU A 86 -18.73 1.85 -9.82
CA GLU A 86 -17.38 1.47 -10.24
C GLU A 86 -16.33 2.09 -9.31
N GLY A 87 -15.26 1.32 -9.00
CA GLY A 87 -14.13 1.82 -8.23
C GLY A 87 -13.00 0.81 -8.14
N ARG A 88 -11.79 1.31 -7.93
CA ARG A 88 -10.59 0.50 -7.70
C ARG A 88 -9.86 0.99 -6.47
N ILE A 89 -9.58 0.09 -5.54
CA ILE A 89 -8.81 0.39 -4.33
C ILE A 89 -7.63 -0.55 -4.27
N ILE A 90 -6.44 0.02 -4.17
CA ILE A 90 -5.18 -0.71 -4.12
C ILE A 90 -4.46 -0.32 -2.84
N ASN A 91 -4.43 -1.23 -1.89
CA ASN A 91 -3.75 -1.06 -0.61
C ASN A 91 -2.33 -1.60 -0.67
N PHE A 92 -1.41 -1.00 0.06
CA PHE A 92 -0.03 -1.48 0.21
C PHE A 92 0.15 -2.19 1.55
N ALA A 93 0.20 -3.52 1.50
CA ALA A 93 0.59 -4.37 2.62
C ALA A 93 2.12 -4.65 2.60
N SER A 94 2.56 -5.74 3.18
CA SER A 94 3.98 -6.17 3.18
C SER A 94 4.10 -7.67 3.45
N ALA A 95 5.10 -8.31 2.87
CA ALA A 95 5.51 -9.65 3.24
C ALA A 95 5.84 -9.78 4.74
N THR A 96 6.31 -8.70 5.38
CA THR A 96 6.55 -8.64 6.83
C THR A 96 5.30 -8.97 7.65
N GLY A 97 4.12 -8.52 7.22
CA GLY A 97 2.85 -8.87 7.88
C GLY A 97 2.50 -10.34 7.69
N MET A 98 2.70 -10.85 6.47
CA MET A 98 2.32 -12.22 6.12
C MET A 98 3.24 -13.28 6.75
N PHE A 99 4.55 -13.03 6.83
CA PHE A 99 5.55 -14.02 7.24
C PHE A 99 6.20 -13.74 8.61
N GLY A 100 6.01 -12.57 9.19
CA GLY A 100 6.49 -12.23 10.53
C GLY A 100 8.01 -12.07 10.59
N TYR A 101 8.54 -10.90 10.22
CA TYR A 101 9.99 -10.67 10.31
C TYR A 101 10.37 -10.14 11.69
N ALA A 102 11.37 -10.77 12.31
CA ALA A 102 11.87 -10.38 13.63
C ALA A 102 12.24 -8.88 13.69
N GLY A 103 11.90 -8.23 14.80
CA GLY A 103 12.15 -6.80 15.00
C GLY A 103 11.16 -5.87 14.31
N GLN A 104 10.10 -6.38 13.66
CA GLN A 104 9.15 -5.61 12.87
C GLN A 104 7.71 -5.71 13.41
N LEU A 105 7.53 -5.86 14.74
CA LEU A 105 6.21 -6.12 15.32
C LEU A 105 5.16 -5.07 14.92
N ALA A 106 5.42 -3.81 15.20
CA ALA A 106 4.46 -2.73 14.96
C ALA A 106 4.11 -2.60 13.46
N TYR A 107 5.12 -2.64 12.61
CA TYR A 107 4.95 -2.59 11.16
C TYR A 107 4.22 -3.83 10.61
N GLY A 108 4.65 -5.02 11.02
CA GLY A 108 4.08 -6.30 10.57
C GLY A 108 2.60 -6.44 10.95
N CYS A 109 2.24 -6.16 12.21
CA CYS A 109 0.85 -6.18 12.67
C CYS A 109 -0.03 -5.21 11.88
N ASN A 110 0.46 -3.98 11.65
CA ASN A 110 -0.27 -3.01 10.83
C ASN A 110 -0.45 -3.50 9.38
N LYS A 111 0.58 -4.04 8.75
CA LYS A 111 0.50 -4.52 7.36
C LYS A 111 -0.40 -5.76 7.23
N GLU A 112 -0.47 -6.61 8.24
CA GLU A 112 -1.44 -7.72 8.26
C GLU A 112 -2.88 -7.23 8.43
N SER A 113 -3.10 -6.18 9.23
CA SER A 113 -4.44 -5.59 9.36
C SER A 113 -4.94 -4.97 8.05
N ILE A 114 -4.07 -4.38 7.22
CA ILE A 114 -4.42 -3.88 5.88
C ILE A 114 -4.88 -5.03 4.96
N ARG A 115 -4.27 -6.21 5.06
CA ARG A 115 -4.73 -7.40 4.34
C ARG A 115 -6.15 -7.82 4.77
N GLY A 116 -6.42 -7.79 6.07
CA GLY A 116 -7.76 -8.02 6.62
C GLY A 116 -8.79 -7.02 6.10
N LEU A 117 -8.46 -5.72 6.20
CA LEU A 117 -9.28 -4.62 5.68
C LEU A 117 -9.61 -4.82 4.19
N THR A 118 -8.61 -5.14 3.38
CA THR A 118 -8.76 -5.40 1.93
C THR A 118 -9.77 -6.52 1.66
N LYS A 119 -9.64 -7.67 2.34
CA LYS A 119 -10.50 -8.84 2.13
C LYS A 119 -11.96 -8.58 2.51
N ILE A 120 -12.18 -7.84 3.61
CA ILE A 120 -13.52 -7.52 4.10
C ILE A 120 -14.18 -6.53 3.15
N ALA A 121 -13.51 -5.43 2.82
CA ALA A 121 -14.05 -4.42 1.91
C ALA A 121 -14.34 -4.99 0.51
N ALA A 122 -13.47 -5.88 0.01
CA ALA A 122 -13.69 -6.56 -1.27
C ALA A 122 -15.01 -7.35 -1.28
N LYS A 123 -15.34 -8.05 -0.19
CA LYS A 123 -16.59 -8.81 -0.08
C LYS A 123 -17.83 -7.92 0.06
N GLU A 124 -17.72 -6.85 0.84
CA GLU A 124 -18.86 -5.95 1.10
C GLU A 124 -19.18 -5.07 -0.10
N TRP A 125 -18.16 -4.60 -0.83
CA TRP A 125 -18.31 -3.59 -1.87
C TRP A 125 -18.36 -4.15 -3.29
N ALA A 126 -18.12 -5.44 -3.48
CA ALA A 126 -18.23 -6.10 -4.80
C ALA A 126 -19.60 -5.89 -5.45
N GLN A 127 -20.69 -5.81 -4.67
CA GLN A 127 -22.05 -5.54 -5.16
C GLN A 127 -22.18 -4.16 -5.84
N TYR A 128 -21.24 -3.25 -5.61
CA TYR A 128 -21.16 -1.92 -6.24
C TYR A 128 -20.08 -1.85 -7.32
N ASN A 129 -19.56 -3.00 -7.79
CA ASN A 129 -18.43 -3.09 -8.72
C ASN A 129 -17.15 -2.37 -8.21
N ILE A 130 -17.00 -2.21 -6.88
CA ILE A 130 -15.80 -1.68 -6.27
C ILE A 130 -14.86 -2.85 -6.00
N ILE A 131 -13.70 -2.82 -6.65
CA ILE A 131 -12.66 -3.84 -6.58
C ILE A 131 -11.59 -3.39 -5.60
N VAL A 132 -11.28 -4.24 -4.62
CA VAL A 132 -10.30 -3.93 -3.57
C VAL A 132 -9.24 -5.00 -3.52
N ASN A 133 -7.99 -4.63 -3.77
CA ASN A 133 -6.84 -5.54 -3.71
C ASN A 133 -5.71 -4.93 -2.88
N CYS A 134 -4.75 -5.74 -2.49
CA CYS A 134 -3.51 -5.23 -1.92
C CYS A 134 -2.26 -5.80 -2.59
N VAL A 135 -1.18 -5.03 -2.56
CA VAL A 135 0.13 -5.38 -3.10
C VAL A 135 1.14 -5.44 -1.96
N LEU A 136 1.98 -6.45 -1.98
CA LEU A 136 3.09 -6.68 -1.07
C LEU A 136 4.40 -6.57 -1.88
N PRO A 137 4.93 -5.35 -2.06
CA PRO A 137 6.05 -5.14 -2.98
C PRO A 137 7.39 -5.50 -2.35
N GLY A 138 8.30 -6.04 -3.17
CA GLY A 138 9.72 -6.19 -2.88
C GLY A 138 10.55 -5.23 -3.75
N ALA A 139 10.38 -3.92 -3.55
CA ALA A 139 11.04 -2.89 -4.34
C ALA A 139 12.18 -2.20 -3.59
N GLU A 140 13.16 -1.71 -4.33
CA GLU A 140 14.23 -0.89 -3.81
C GLU A 140 13.73 0.53 -3.51
N SER A 141 13.56 0.85 -2.23
CA SER A 141 13.21 2.20 -1.79
C SER A 141 14.47 3.09 -1.67
N PRO A 142 14.33 4.43 -1.67
CA PRO A 142 15.45 5.31 -1.35
C PRO A 142 16.13 5.00 -0.01
N ALA A 143 15.36 4.60 1.00
CA ALA A 143 15.89 4.17 2.28
C ALA A 143 16.67 2.84 2.17
N ALA A 144 16.23 1.92 1.32
CA ALA A 144 16.96 0.67 1.07
C ALA A 144 18.30 0.92 0.37
N LYS A 145 18.37 1.90 -0.54
CA LYS A 145 19.65 2.32 -1.18
C LYS A 145 20.64 2.85 -0.16
N VAL A 146 20.22 3.77 0.69
CA VAL A 146 21.08 4.30 1.77
C VAL A 146 21.53 3.19 2.72
N TRP A 147 20.64 2.25 3.03
CA TRP A 147 20.97 1.10 3.87
C TRP A 147 21.98 0.17 3.18
N ALA A 148 21.84 -0.08 1.88
CA ALA A 148 22.77 -0.90 1.08
C ALA A 148 24.19 -0.32 1.08
N GLU A 149 24.32 1.00 0.92
CA GLU A 149 25.60 1.70 1.00
C GLU A 149 26.26 1.55 2.39
N LYS A 150 25.44 1.57 3.44
CA LYS A 150 25.91 1.45 4.83
C LYS A 150 26.28 0.02 5.23
N PHE A 151 25.63 -0.98 4.62
CA PHE A 151 25.79 -2.40 4.96
C PHE A 151 25.92 -3.28 3.71
N PRO A 152 26.98 -3.11 2.90
CA PRO A 152 27.09 -3.74 1.57
C PRO A 152 27.11 -5.27 1.63
N GLU A 153 27.76 -5.87 2.63
CA GLU A 153 27.81 -7.33 2.76
C GLU A 153 26.42 -7.92 3.06
N LYS A 154 25.65 -7.28 3.95
CA LYS A 154 24.29 -7.71 4.26
C LYS A 154 23.35 -7.52 3.06
N TYR A 155 23.54 -6.44 2.31
CA TYR A 155 22.79 -6.23 1.06
C TYR A 155 23.08 -7.32 0.06
N LYS A 156 24.35 -7.70 -0.10
CA LYS A 156 24.77 -8.80 -0.97
C LYS A 156 24.14 -10.14 -0.57
N GLU A 157 24.16 -10.48 0.72
CA GLU A 157 23.49 -11.68 1.24
C GLU A 157 22.00 -11.71 0.90
N ILE A 158 21.30 -10.58 1.06
CA ILE A 158 19.89 -10.47 0.69
C ILE A 158 19.72 -10.64 -0.81
N MET A 159 20.57 -10.03 -1.63
CA MET A 159 20.50 -10.17 -3.08
C MET A 159 20.76 -11.61 -3.55
N GLU A 160 21.68 -12.30 -2.90
CA GLU A 160 21.95 -13.71 -3.18
C GLU A 160 20.79 -14.63 -2.80
N ALA A 161 20.03 -14.28 -1.77
CA ALA A 161 18.81 -14.99 -1.36
C ALA A 161 17.61 -14.70 -2.28
N GLN A 162 17.61 -13.57 -2.99
CA GLN A 162 16.53 -13.22 -3.94
C GLN A 162 16.54 -14.17 -5.15
N PRO A 163 15.43 -14.82 -5.51
CA PRO A 163 15.38 -15.66 -6.72
C PRO A 163 15.75 -14.89 -7.99
N MET A 164 15.23 -13.68 -8.16
CA MET A 164 15.54 -12.81 -9.31
C MET A 164 16.82 -12.00 -9.16
N LYS A 165 17.59 -12.18 -8.07
CA LYS A 165 18.89 -11.53 -7.79
C LYS A 165 18.87 -10.00 -7.85
N ARG A 166 17.71 -9.38 -7.67
CA ARG A 166 17.51 -7.94 -7.59
C ARG A 166 16.25 -7.59 -6.81
N PHE A 167 16.17 -6.39 -6.29
CA PHE A 167 14.90 -5.78 -5.91
C PHE A 167 14.14 -5.31 -7.15
N GLY A 168 12.82 -5.22 -7.02
CA GLY A 168 11.97 -4.65 -8.06
C GLY A 168 12.22 -3.14 -8.22
N ASP A 169 12.11 -2.67 -9.45
CA ASP A 169 12.01 -1.25 -9.74
C ASP A 169 10.61 -0.73 -9.38
N GLY A 170 10.55 0.47 -8.79
CA GLY A 170 9.27 1.04 -8.35
C GLY A 170 8.32 1.39 -9.50
N GLU A 171 8.84 1.79 -10.65
CA GLU A 171 8.06 2.16 -11.83
C GLU A 171 7.78 0.95 -12.73
N ASP A 172 8.82 0.23 -13.12
CA ASP A 172 8.70 -0.83 -14.12
C ASP A 172 8.19 -2.16 -13.57
N ASP A 173 8.50 -2.52 -12.33
CA ASP A 173 8.02 -3.78 -11.74
C ASP A 173 6.75 -3.58 -10.91
N ILE A 174 6.73 -2.57 -10.01
CA ILE A 174 5.59 -2.37 -9.11
C ILE A 174 4.51 -1.51 -9.78
N GLY A 175 4.88 -0.39 -10.39
CA GLY A 175 3.95 0.54 -11.02
C GLY A 175 3.09 -0.10 -12.10
N ARG A 176 3.64 -1.02 -12.88
CA ARG A 176 2.89 -1.77 -13.91
C ARG A 176 1.83 -2.69 -13.31
N VAL A 177 2.11 -3.32 -12.16
CA VAL A 177 1.11 -4.12 -11.44
C VAL A 177 0.00 -3.21 -10.88
N ILE A 178 0.36 -2.05 -10.35
CA ILE A 178 -0.62 -1.05 -9.89
C ILE A 178 -1.49 -0.57 -11.06
N ALA A 179 -0.90 -0.30 -12.22
CA ALA A 179 -1.63 0.10 -13.43
C ALA A 179 -2.60 -1.00 -13.91
N PHE A 180 -2.18 -2.28 -13.88
CA PHE A 180 -3.07 -3.42 -14.15
C PHE A 180 -4.24 -3.47 -13.17
N LEU A 181 -3.98 -3.34 -11.86
CA LEU A 181 -5.03 -3.37 -10.84
C LEU A 181 -5.98 -2.16 -10.92
N ALA A 182 -5.50 -1.01 -11.37
CA ALA A 182 -6.29 0.19 -11.59
C ALA A 182 -7.12 0.14 -12.89
N GLY A 183 -6.70 -0.70 -13.84
CA GLY A 183 -7.29 -0.79 -15.17
C GLY A 183 -8.49 -1.75 -15.29
N PRO A 184 -9.10 -1.79 -16.49
CA PRO A 184 -10.26 -2.64 -16.76
C PRO A 184 -9.92 -4.14 -16.79
N ASP A 185 -8.67 -4.51 -16.99
CA ASP A 185 -8.24 -5.91 -17.12
C ASP A 185 -8.32 -6.68 -15.79
N SER A 186 -8.39 -5.97 -14.66
CA SER A 186 -8.53 -6.53 -13.32
C SER A 186 -9.98 -6.63 -12.82
N LYS A 187 -10.98 -6.37 -13.65
CA LYS A 187 -12.39 -6.24 -13.25
C LYS A 187 -13.01 -7.44 -12.51
N TYR A 188 -12.41 -8.62 -12.64
CA TYR A 188 -12.86 -9.83 -11.93
C TYR A 188 -11.85 -10.30 -10.87
N TYR A 189 -10.94 -9.41 -10.46
CA TYR A 189 -9.83 -9.72 -9.56
C TYR A 189 -9.95 -8.86 -8.29
N THR A 190 -10.61 -9.39 -7.24
CA THR A 190 -10.86 -8.66 -5.99
C THR A 190 -10.53 -9.50 -4.75
N GLY A 191 -10.18 -8.83 -3.65
CA GLY A 191 -9.86 -9.45 -2.36
C GLY A 191 -8.48 -10.12 -2.31
N GLN A 192 -7.64 -9.90 -3.33
CA GLN A 192 -6.35 -10.57 -3.46
C GLN A 192 -5.21 -9.78 -2.81
N CYS A 193 -4.20 -10.52 -2.39
CA CYS A 193 -2.96 -9.97 -1.84
C CYS A 193 -1.80 -10.48 -2.71
N LEU A 194 -1.28 -9.60 -3.57
CA LEU A 194 -0.26 -9.96 -4.53
C LEU A 194 1.13 -9.72 -3.95
N LEU A 195 1.92 -10.79 -3.89
CA LEU A 195 3.36 -10.70 -3.70
C LEU A 195 4.00 -10.27 -5.02
N VAL A 196 4.63 -9.10 -5.03
CA VAL A 196 5.34 -8.53 -6.19
C VAL A 196 6.78 -8.27 -5.75
N ASP A 197 7.52 -9.36 -5.53
CA ASP A 197 8.81 -9.36 -4.84
C ASP A 197 9.88 -10.23 -5.49
N GLY A 198 9.71 -10.58 -6.77
CA GLY A 198 10.67 -11.40 -7.50
C GLY A 198 10.77 -12.84 -6.99
N GLY A 199 9.74 -13.33 -6.30
CA GLY A 199 9.67 -14.68 -5.74
C GLY A 199 10.39 -14.84 -4.40
N TYR A 200 10.77 -13.75 -3.74
CA TYR A 200 11.41 -13.81 -2.41
C TYR A 200 10.51 -14.45 -1.37
N SER A 201 9.23 -14.11 -1.40
CA SER A 201 8.23 -14.64 -0.48
C SER A 201 7.20 -15.44 -1.27
N ILE A 202 7.25 -16.75 -1.19
CA ILE A 202 6.27 -17.63 -1.84
C ILE A 202 5.27 -18.07 -0.77
N ALA A 203 4.03 -17.63 -0.92
CA ALA A 203 2.93 -18.10 -0.07
C ALA A 203 2.32 -19.39 -0.66
N PRO A 204 1.90 -20.34 0.18
CA PRO A 204 1.17 -21.52 -0.24
C PRO A 204 -0.21 -21.17 -0.80
#